data_fa682776d7e488d0acccdb0a14dcb9bd
#
_entry.id   fa682776d7e488d0acccdb0a14dcb9bd
#
_cell.length_a   1.000
_cell.length_b   1.000
_cell.length_c   1.000
_cell.angle_alpha   90.00
_cell.angle_beta   90.00
_cell.angle_gamma   90.00
#
_symmetry.space_group_name_H-M   'P 1'
#
loop_
_entity.id
_entity.type
_entity.pdbx_description
1 polymer ?
#
loop_
_entity_poly.entity_id
_entity_poly.type
_entity_poly.pdbx_seq_one_letter_code
_entity_poly.pdbx_strand_id
1 'polypeptide(L)'
;MKKKPIAAAAAAAICLTLPLSALAAPSPREDLLKNGDKDSVVYSVQQKLYESGFLTVSPTGYYGTDTQAAVEAYQKENQLAVDGIAGPATMQSLLGSALQTANYIATGSFFQEGDSSLEVGALQRRLMELGYYDYDGFTGNYGPVTQEAIRLFQRTNGLKQDGIAGAETLTLLASEDALPYTVRLEDEGEDVRKIQNRLKELGYLSGSADGIYGAETQKAVVSFQKQNGLTADGIFGQNTQELLYSPSAQAAPASKSSSGSSEKKESSASSGSSKEQETSSASSSGDVSQMIRFAKEQLGKKYVWSTEGPNSFDCSGFAYYVLKNSGVSTGRYSAAGFSQVSSWEKIESKGDLQPGDLVFFTAPGSSRIGHTGIWLGNNQYIHASTSAGKVVISSAGSYFNENFVFGRRVF
;
A
#
# COMPACT_ATOMS: atom_id res chain seq x y z
N MET A 1 7.25 80.43 28.20
CA MET A 1 7.60 79.00 28.03
C MET A 1 6.77 78.47 26.88
N LYS A 2 7.38 78.27 25.72
CA LYS A 2 6.67 77.87 24.50
C LYS A 2 6.74 76.32 24.39
N LYS A 3 5.59 75.66 24.41
CA LYS A 3 5.44 74.23 24.19
C LYS A 3 5.57 73.94 22.66
N LYS A 4 6.52 73.12 22.29
CA LYS A 4 6.65 72.60 20.93
C LYS A 4 5.64 71.46 20.72
N PRO A 5 5.00 71.32 19.54
CA PRO A 5 4.16 70.17 19.21
C PRO A 5 5.03 68.99 18.80
N ILE A 6 4.66 67.81 19.28
CA ILE A 6 5.21 66.52 18.89
C ILE A 6 4.56 66.14 17.56
N ALA A 7 5.36 66.04 16.51
CA ALA A 7 4.90 65.51 15.23
C ALA A 7 4.70 63.98 15.35
N ALA A 8 3.48 63.51 15.16
CA ALA A 8 3.18 62.10 14.99
C ALA A 8 3.60 61.64 13.58
N ALA A 9 4.61 60.78 13.53
CA ALA A 9 5.00 60.11 12.28
C ALA A 9 3.93 59.05 11.97
N ALA A 10 3.19 59.27 10.89
CA ALA A 10 2.31 58.28 10.31
C ALA A 10 3.18 57.22 9.59
N ALA A 11 3.30 56.05 10.16
CA ALA A 11 3.88 54.90 9.47
C ALA A 11 2.91 54.48 8.37
N ALA A 12 3.23 54.79 7.14
CA ALA A 12 2.55 54.24 5.95
C ALA A 12 2.89 52.74 5.88
N ALA A 13 1.95 51.88 6.21
CA ALA A 13 2.01 50.48 5.92
C ALA A 13 1.95 50.31 4.41
N ILE A 14 3.11 50.08 3.79
CA ILE A 14 3.19 49.61 2.39
C ILE A 14 2.65 48.16 2.39
N CYS A 15 1.38 48.04 2.07
CA CYS A 15 0.80 46.75 1.72
C CYS A 15 1.42 46.32 0.38
N LEU A 16 2.53 45.60 0.41
CA LEU A 16 2.98 44.83 -0.76
C LEU A 16 1.90 43.79 -1.05
N THR A 17 0.98 44.12 -1.93
CA THR A 17 0.20 43.11 -2.64
C THR A 17 1.18 42.43 -3.61
N LEU A 18 1.84 41.39 -3.16
CA LEU A 18 2.39 40.40 -4.05
C LEU A 18 1.21 39.89 -4.90
N PRO A 19 1.33 39.85 -6.21
CA PRO A 19 0.35 39.16 -6.99
C PRO A 19 0.35 37.72 -6.46
N LEU A 20 -0.78 37.30 -5.90
CA LEU A 20 -1.10 35.91 -5.71
C LEU A 20 -0.95 35.35 -7.12
N SER A 21 0.20 34.76 -7.42
CA SER A 21 0.35 33.95 -8.63
C SER A 21 -0.77 32.95 -8.49
N ALA A 22 -1.83 33.15 -9.27
CA ALA A 22 -2.86 32.17 -9.38
C ALA A 22 -2.09 30.89 -9.69
N LEU A 23 -2.03 29.97 -8.69
CA LEU A 23 -1.76 28.58 -9.00
C LEU A 23 -2.75 28.30 -10.11
N ALA A 24 -2.23 28.14 -11.33
CA ALA A 24 -3.06 27.76 -12.45
C ALA A 24 -3.80 26.51 -11.95
N ALA A 25 -5.11 26.63 -11.76
CA ALA A 25 -5.93 25.46 -11.60
C ALA A 25 -5.47 24.51 -12.72
N PRO A 26 -5.18 23.23 -12.41
CA PRO A 26 -4.81 22.29 -13.46
C PRO A 26 -5.84 22.47 -14.54
N SER A 27 -5.37 22.79 -15.76
CA SER A 27 -6.24 22.98 -16.92
C SER A 27 -7.23 21.83 -16.93
N PRO A 28 -8.54 22.07 -17.14
CA PRO A 28 -9.47 20.95 -17.26
C PRO A 28 -8.82 19.99 -18.25
N ARG A 29 -8.62 18.75 -17.81
CA ARG A 29 -7.91 17.74 -18.59
C ARG A 29 -8.58 17.67 -19.94
N GLU A 30 -7.89 18.11 -20.98
CA GLU A 30 -8.38 17.97 -22.37
C GLU A 30 -8.37 16.49 -22.79
N ASP A 31 -7.80 15.64 -21.91
CA ASP A 31 -7.64 14.22 -22.15
C ASP A 31 -8.98 13.49 -22.02
N LEU A 32 -9.30 12.78 -23.06
CA LEU A 32 -10.42 11.86 -23.13
C LEU A 32 -10.11 10.61 -22.32
N LEU A 33 -10.94 10.25 -21.34
CA LEU A 33 -10.80 8.98 -20.63
C LEU A 33 -11.40 7.86 -21.45
N LYS A 34 -10.60 6.84 -21.70
CA LYS A 34 -10.96 5.70 -22.56
C LYS A 34 -10.38 4.39 -22.02
N ASN A 35 -10.75 3.31 -22.64
CA ASN A 35 -10.23 1.97 -22.28
C ASN A 35 -8.70 1.94 -22.26
N GLY A 36 -8.16 1.47 -21.15
CA GLY A 36 -6.73 1.42 -20.84
C GLY A 36 -6.25 2.50 -19.86
N ASP A 37 -7.01 3.57 -19.64
CA ASP A 37 -6.62 4.64 -18.72
C ASP A 37 -6.76 4.21 -17.26
N LYS A 38 -5.84 4.71 -16.44
CA LYS A 38 -5.78 4.39 -15.00
C LYS A 38 -5.52 5.66 -14.21
N ASP A 39 -6.52 6.19 -13.53
CA ASP A 39 -6.33 7.30 -12.59
C ASP A 39 -7.57 7.53 -11.71
N SER A 40 -7.50 8.56 -10.82
CA SER A 40 -8.59 8.92 -9.93
C SER A 40 -9.80 9.51 -10.63
N VAL A 41 -9.62 10.13 -11.80
CA VAL A 41 -10.74 10.67 -12.56
C VAL A 41 -11.53 9.51 -13.15
N VAL A 42 -10.84 8.43 -13.59
CA VAL A 42 -11.49 7.16 -13.97
C VAL A 42 -12.29 6.61 -12.79
N TYR A 43 -11.70 6.57 -11.61
CA TYR A 43 -12.42 6.09 -10.40
C TYR A 43 -13.66 6.96 -10.14
N SER A 44 -13.55 8.28 -10.25
CA SER A 44 -14.68 9.21 -10.06
C SER A 44 -15.79 8.97 -11.07
N VAL A 45 -15.43 8.75 -12.32
CA VAL A 45 -16.37 8.38 -13.39
C VAL A 45 -17.07 7.06 -13.05
N GLN A 46 -16.30 6.05 -12.68
CA GLN A 46 -16.83 4.74 -12.28
C GLN A 46 -17.77 4.83 -11.07
N GLN A 47 -17.39 5.62 -10.06
CA GLN A 47 -18.21 5.79 -8.86
C GLN A 47 -19.59 6.40 -9.22
N LYS A 48 -19.60 7.45 -10.05
CA LYS A 48 -20.84 8.06 -10.49
C LYS A 48 -21.70 7.13 -11.35
N LEU A 49 -21.08 6.37 -12.23
CA LEU A 49 -21.75 5.33 -13.01
C LEU A 49 -22.34 4.23 -12.12
N TYR A 50 -21.62 3.84 -11.08
CA TYR A 50 -22.05 2.84 -10.10
C TYR A 50 -23.24 3.36 -9.25
N GLU A 51 -23.13 4.57 -8.70
CA GLU A 51 -24.20 5.25 -7.95
C GLU A 51 -25.47 5.43 -8.79
N SER A 52 -25.29 5.68 -10.09
CA SER A 52 -26.40 5.87 -11.05
C SER A 52 -26.90 4.55 -11.66
N GLY A 53 -26.33 3.40 -11.27
CA GLY A 53 -26.76 2.07 -11.70
C GLY A 53 -26.33 1.67 -13.12
N PHE A 54 -25.45 2.45 -13.78
CA PHE A 54 -24.90 2.10 -15.09
C PHE A 54 -23.71 1.14 -14.99
N LEU A 55 -22.92 1.21 -13.91
CA LEU A 55 -21.85 0.26 -13.62
C LEU A 55 -22.29 -0.70 -12.52
N THR A 56 -22.13 -1.99 -12.75
CA THR A 56 -22.57 -3.04 -11.80
C THR A 56 -21.43 -3.64 -10.98
N VAL A 57 -20.19 -3.33 -11.36
CA VAL A 57 -18.98 -3.74 -10.64
C VAL A 57 -18.43 -2.57 -9.81
N SER A 58 -17.72 -2.89 -8.74
CA SER A 58 -17.12 -1.86 -7.89
C SER A 58 -16.12 -1.02 -8.69
N PRO A 59 -16.07 0.31 -8.48
CA PRO A 59 -15.06 1.18 -9.06
C PRO A 59 -13.63 0.72 -8.77
N THR A 60 -12.75 0.76 -9.75
CA THR A 60 -11.38 0.25 -9.68
C THR A 60 -10.31 1.31 -9.96
N GLY A 61 -10.71 2.44 -10.57
CA GLY A 61 -9.77 3.44 -11.10
C GLY A 61 -9.12 3.05 -12.43
N TYR A 62 -9.50 1.89 -13.00
CA TYR A 62 -9.09 1.44 -14.34
C TYR A 62 -10.28 1.48 -15.29
N TYR A 63 -10.11 2.14 -16.43
CA TYR A 63 -11.11 2.23 -17.48
C TYR A 63 -11.08 0.95 -18.35
N GLY A 64 -11.73 -0.10 -17.87
CA GLY A 64 -11.86 -1.37 -18.57
C GLY A 64 -13.12 -1.43 -19.44
N THR A 65 -13.37 -2.64 -19.97
CA THR A 65 -14.54 -2.90 -20.83
C THR A 65 -15.87 -2.66 -20.11
N ASP A 66 -15.95 -2.97 -18.82
CA ASP A 66 -17.17 -2.72 -18.03
C ASP A 66 -17.44 -1.22 -17.86
N THR A 67 -16.37 -0.43 -17.65
CA THR A 67 -16.45 1.02 -17.58
C THR A 67 -16.86 1.61 -18.91
N GLN A 68 -16.27 1.13 -20.01
CA GLN A 68 -16.62 1.57 -21.35
C GLN A 68 -18.11 1.31 -21.65
N ALA A 69 -18.58 0.10 -21.40
CA ALA A 69 -19.99 -0.26 -21.59
C ALA A 69 -20.94 0.59 -20.72
N ALA A 70 -20.54 0.87 -19.48
CA ALA A 70 -21.29 1.71 -18.57
C ALA A 70 -21.35 3.18 -19.07
N VAL A 71 -20.24 3.69 -19.61
CA VAL A 71 -20.20 5.04 -20.23
C VAL A 71 -21.07 5.10 -21.47
N GLU A 72 -21.03 4.09 -22.35
CA GLU A 72 -21.90 4.00 -23.52
C GLU A 72 -23.39 4.02 -23.12
N ALA A 73 -23.77 3.24 -22.11
CA ALA A 73 -25.12 3.22 -21.58
C ALA A 73 -25.53 4.56 -20.99
N TYR A 74 -24.65 5.21 -20.20
CA TYR A 74 -24.86 6.53 -19.64
C TYR A 74 -25.04 7.60 -20.76
N GLN A 75 -24.14 7.60 -21.74
CA GLN A 75 -24.17 8.52 -22.87
C GLN A 75 -25.50 8.41 -23.65
N LYS A 76 -25.92 7.19 -23.89
CA LYS A 76 -27.21 6.91 -24.58
C LYS A 76 -28.39 7.47 -23.80
N GLU A 77 -28.46 7.23 -22.50
CA GLU A 77 -29.58 7.70 -21.66
C GLU A 77 -29.60 9.24 -21.55
N ASN A 78 -28.41 9.87 -21.52
CA ASN A 78 -28.28 11.32 -21.41
C ASN A 78 -28.14 12.05 -22.74
N GLN A 79 -28.46 11.41 -23.90
CA GLN A 79 -28.42 11.96 -25.23
C GLN A 79 -27.06 12.57 -25.63
N LEU A 80 -25.98 12.00 -25.14
CA LEU A 80 -24.61 12.33 -25.50
C LEU A 80 -24.13 11.48 -26.68
N ALA A 81 -23.00 11.84 -27.29
CA ALA A 81 -22.35 11.00 -28.30
C ALA A 81 -21.97 9.64 -27.64
N VAL A 82 -22.47 8.53 -28.23
CA VAL A 82 -22.24 7.18 -27.70
C VAL A 82 -20.95 6.61 -28.31
N ASP A 83 -19.85 6.88 -27.70
CA ASP A 83 -18.52 6.47 -28.17
C ASP A 83 -17.74 5.66 -27.11
N GLY A 84 -18.31 5.51 -25.91
CA GLY A 84 -17.66 4.81 -24.79
C GLY A 84 -16.43 5.55 -24.26
N ILE A 85 -16.29 6.84 -24.57
CA ILE A 85 -15.20 7.71 -24.13
C ILE A 85 -15.76 8.75 -23.16
N ALA A 86 -15.24 8.83 -21.95
CA ALA A 86 -15.61 9.90 -21.03
C ALA A 86 -14.87 11.18 -21.40
N GLY A 87 -15.34 11.82 -22.49
CA GLY A 87 -14.88 13.12 -22.95
C GLY A 87 -15.49 14.28 -22.16
N PRO A 88 -15.13 15.55 -22.49
CA PRO A 88 -15.57 16.73 -21.75
C PRO A 88 -17.08 16.80 -21.50
N ALA A 89 -17.90 16.50 -22.52
CA ALA A 89 -19.35 16.53 -22.40
C ALA A 89 -19.87 15.44 -21.45
N THR A 90 -19.34 14.22 -21.54
CA THR A 90 -19.67 13.10 -20.65
C THR A 90 -19.22 13.39 -19.24
N MET A 91 -18.00 13.88 -19.07
CA MET A 91 -17.43 14.26 -17.78
C MET A 91 -18.23 15.37 -17.10
N GLN A 92 -18.60 16.41 -17.85
CA GLN A 92 -19.43 17.52 -17.36
C GLN A 92 -20.83 17.04 -16.95
N SER A 93 -21.42 16.15 -17.73
CA SER A 93 -22.74 15.58 -17.44
C SER A 93 -22.72 14.68 -16.20
N LEU A 94 -21.70 13.83 -16.08
CA LEU A 94 -21.60 12.81 -15.04
C LEU A 94 -21.07 13.35 -13.71
N LEU A 95 -20.05 14.20 -13.76
CA LEU A 95 -19.34 14.71 -12.60
C LEU A 95 -19.79 16.14 -12.21
N GLY A 96 -20.37 16.90 -13.14
CA GLY A 96 -20.83 18.26 -12.87
C GLY A 96 -19.75 19.14 -12.23
N SER A 97 -20.09 19.81 -11.14
CA SER A 97 -19.15 20.63 -10.36
C SER A 97 -18.08 19.81 -9.61
N ALA A 98 -18.22 18.49 -9.54
CA ALA A 98 -17.21 17.61 -8.93
C ALA A 98 -15.88 17.59 -9.71
N LEU A 99 -15.84 18.03 -10.97
CA LEU A 99 -14.59 18.28 -11.70
C LEU A 99 -13.73 19.40 -11.06
N GLN A 100 -14.31 20.22 -10.19
CA GLN A 100 -13.59 21.24 -9.41
C GLN A 100 -12.94 20.66 -8.14
N THR A 101 -13.00 19.35 -7.94
CA THR A 101 -12.69 18.68 -6.65
C THR A 101 -11.20 18.71 -6.27
N ALA A 102 -10.29 19.01 -7.19
CA ALA A 102 -8.90 19.33 -6.81
C ALA A 102 -8.82 20.58 -5.90
N ASN A 103 -9.80 21.48 -5.97
CA ASN A 103 -9.92 22.63 -5.07
C ASN A 103 -10.77 22.34 -3.82
N TYR A 104 -11.47 21.19 -3.74
CA TYR A 104 -12.40 20.91 -2.63
C TYR A 104 -11.71 20.51 -1.34
N ILE A 105 -10.49 19.99 -1.42
CA ILE A 105 -9.67 19.67 -0.24
C ILE A 105 -9.41 20.93 0.61
N ALA A 106 -9.45 22.13 0.02
CA ALA A 106 -9.13 23.40 0.66
C ALA A 106 -10.31 24.11 1.34
N THR A 107 -11.57 23.64 1.24
CA THR A 107 -12.75 24.43 1.64
C THR A 107 -13.51 23.96 2.89
N GLY A 108 -12.82 23.53 3.94
CA GLY A 108 -13.42 23.36 5.26
C GLY A 108 -14.16 22.04 5.49
N SER A 109 -14.05 21.09 4.59
CA SER A 109 -14.50 19.71 4.79
C SER A 109 -13.58 18.99 5.78
N PHE A 110 -14.12 18.05 6.52
CA PHE A 110 -13.33 17.07 7.27
C PHE A 110 -13.86 15.68 6.93
N PHE A 111 -12.97 14.68 6.97
CA PHE A 111 -13.36 13.28 6.78
C PHE A 111 -12.87 12.43 7.95
N GLN A 112 -13.71 11.50 8.37
CA GLN A 112 -13.47 10.60 9.48
C GLN A 112 -14.02 9.21 9.19
N GLU A 113 -13.75 8.26 10.07
CA GLU A 113 -14.25 6.89 9.94
C GLU A 113 -15.77 6.86 9.80
N GLY A 114 -16.25 6.16 8.78
CA GLY A 114 -17.65 6.04 8.40
C GLY A 114 -18.06 6.92 7.22
N ASP A 115 -17.27 7.94 6.87
CA ASP A 115 -17.57 8.78 5.71
C ASP A 115 -17.34 8.02 4.41
N SER A 116 -18.14 8.35 3.40
CA SER A 116 -18.03 7.76 2.06
C SER A 116 -18.28 8.80 1.00
N SER A 117 -17.27 9.05 0.16
CA SER A 117 -17.36 10.01 -0.94
C SER A 117 -16.21 9.85 -1.94
N LEU A 118 -16.30 10.56 -3.06
CA LEU A 118 -15.23 10.64 -4.07
C LEU A 118 -13.98 11.30 -3.50
N GLU A 119 -14.16 12.28 -2.65
CA GLU A 119 -13.09 13.03 -2.00
C GLU A 119 -12.28 12.12 -1.07
N VAL A 120 -12.93 11.18 -0.38
CA VAL A 120 -12.25 10.13 0.39
C VAL A 120 -11.42 9.25 -0.54
N GLY A 121 -11.93 8.89 -1.73
CA GLY A 121 -11.16 8.15 -2.73
C GLY A 121 -9.91 8.90 -3.21
N ALA A 122 -10.04 10.21 -3.46
CA ALA A 122 -8.92 11.07 -3.84
C ALA A 122 -7.88 11.20 -2.71
N LEU A 123 -8.34 11.33 -1.46
CA LEU A 123 -7.50 11.33 -0.27
C LEU A 123 -6.72 10.01 -0.13
N GLN A 124 -7.38 8.88 -0.27
CA GLN A 124 -6.76 7.55 -0.23
C GLN A 124 -5.65 7.42 -1.28
N ARG A 125 -5.92 7.88 -2.49
CA ARG A 125 -4.92 7.89 -3.56
C ARG A 125 -3.71 8.73 -3.20
N ARG A 126 -3.91 9.95 -2.70
CA ARG A 126 -2.80 10.83 -2.33
C ARG A 126 -1.96 10.24 -1.20
N LEU A 127 -2.59 9.60 -0.22
CA LEU A 127 -1.90 8.85 0.83
C LEU A 127 -1.06 7.70 0.27
N MET A 128 -1.57 7.00 -0.76
CA MET A 128 -0.82 5.94 -1.43
C MET A 128 0.40 6.49 -2.18
N GLU A 129 0.25 7.60 -2.93
CA GLU A 129 1.36 8.24 -3.62
C GLU A 129 2.50 8.63 -2.67
N LEU A 130 2.12 9.04 -1.46
CA LEU A 130 3.06 9.40 -0.38
C LEU A 130 3.55 8.19 0.44
N GLY A 131 3.10 6.97 0.15
CA GLY A 131 3.54 5.73 0.80
C GLY A 131 2.88 5.41 2.13
N TYR A 132 1.79 6.09 2.50
CA TYR A 132 1.02 5.83 3.73
C TYR A 132 -0.06 4.77 3.59
N TYR A 133 -0.35 4.33 2.38
CA TYR A 133 -1.50 3.49 2.06
C TYR A 133 -1.11 2.38 1.08
N ASP A 134 -1.28 1.12 1.50
CA ASP A 134 -1.19 -0.03 0.60
C ASP A 134 -2.52 -0.21 -0.13
N TYR A 135 -2.45 -0.64 -1.39
CA TYR A 135 -3.58 -0.55 -2.27
C TYR A 135 -4.02 -1.89 -2.89
N ASP A 136 -5.32 -2.17 -2.79
CA ASP A 136 -6.05 -3.09 -3.65
C ASP A 136 -7.39 -2.48 -4.15
N GLY A 137 -7.60 -1.17 -3.96
CA GLY A 137 -8.74 -0.39 -4.44
C GLY A 137 -9.01 0.88 -3.63
N PHE A 138 -9.26 2.00 -4.30
CA PHE A 138 -9.79 3.20 -3.66
C PHE A 138 -11.29 3.02 -3.47
N THR A 139 -11.70 2.81 -2.24
CA THR A 139 -13.09 2.48 -1.94
C THR A 139 -13.99 3.70 -1.86
N GLY A 140 -13.41 4.89 -1.71
CA GLY A 140 -14.14 6.08 -1.33
C GLY A 140 -14.74 6.01 0.09
N ASN A 141 -14.49 4.92 0.84
CA ASN A 141 -14.97 4.75 2.21
C ASN A 141 -13.84 5.04 3.20
N TYR A 142 -14.05 5.95 4.12
CA TYR A 142 -13.10 6.24 5.18
C TYR A 142 -13.23 5.19 6.29
N GLY A 143 -12.55 4.07 6.08
CA GLY A 143 -12.50 2.98 7.05
C GLY A 143 -11.28 3.06 7.96
N PRO A 144 -11.09 2.05 8.84
CA PRO A 144 -9.96 1.99 9.78
C PRO A 144 -8.59 2.09 9.10
N VAL A 145 -8.47 1.57 7.88
CA VAL A 145 -7.22 1.64 7.09
C VAL A 145 -6.90 3.07 6.68
N THR A 146 -7.91 3.81 6.20
CA THR A 146 -7.76 5.23 5.85
C THR A 146 -7.47 6.06 7.08
N GLN A 147 -8.15 5.78 8.20
CA GLN A 147 -7.91 6.47 9.48
C GLN A 147 -6.46 6.29 9.94
N GLU A 148 -5.92 5.06 9.87
CA GLU A 148 -4.53 4.80 10.24
C GLU A 148 -3.55 5.49 9.30
N ALA A 149 -3.79 5.46 7.99
CA ALA A 149 -2.96 6.17 7.01
C ALA A 149 -2.92 7.67 7.26
N ILE A 150 -4.06 8.30 7.62
CA ILE A 150 -4.12 9.71 8.02
C ILE A 150 -3.36 9.93 9.32
N ARG A 151 -3.46 9.05 10.31
CA ARG A 151 -2.69 9.17 11.56
C ARG A 151 -1.19 9.14 11.31
N LEU A 152 -0.71 8.22 10.47
CA LEU A 152 0.69 8.14 10.06
C LEU A 152 1.12 9.40 9.29
N PHE A 153 0.27 9.90 8.39
CA PHE A 153 0.51 11.17 7.69
C PHE A 153 0.64 12.34 8.67
N GLN A 154 -0.28 12.44 9.62
CA GLN A 154 -0.27 13.46 10.66
C GLN A 154 1.01 13.37 11.50
N ARG A 155 1.43 12.16 11.91
CA ARG A 155 2.69 11.94 12.64
C ARG A 155 3.89 12.47 11.84
N THR A 156 4.06 12.03 10.61
CA THR A 156 5.21 12.41 9.79
C THR A 156 5.28 13.91 9.53
N ASN A 157 4.12 14.56 9.43
CA ASN A 157 3.99 15.97 9.10
C ASN A 157 3.82 16.88 10.35
N GLY A 158 3.94 16.34 11.56
CA GLY A 158 3.87 17.12 12.81
C GLY A 158 2.49 17.66 13.14
N LEU A 159 1.43 17.06 12.61
CA LEU A 159 0.04 17.40 12.89
C LEU A 159 -0.51 16.61 14.09
N LYS A 160 -1.67 16.99 14.59
CA LYS A 160 -2.40 16.24 15.61
C LYS A 160 -2.79 14.86 15.06
N GLN A 161 -2.37 13.79 15.73
CA GLN A 161 -2.55 12.41 15.31
C GLN A 161 -3.91 11.83 15.74
N ASP A 162 -5.01 12.43 15.28
CA ASP A 162 -6.37 11.99 15.64
C ASP A 162 -7.00 11.05 14.59
N GLY A 163 -6.36 10.90 13.44
CA GLY A 163 -6.89 10.11 12.33
C GLY A 163 -8.10 10.74 11.66
N ILE A 164 -8.31 12.04 11.85
CA ILE A 164 -9.36 12.84 11.20
C ILE A 164 -8.71 13.72 10.15
N ALA A 165 -9.14 13.60 8.91
CA ALA A 165 -8.69 14.49 7.84
C ALA A 165 -9.41 15.84 7.91
N GLY A 166 -9.04 16.67 8.90
CA GLY A 166 -9.54 18.04 9.04
C GLY A 166 -8.86 19.02 8.08
N ALA A 167 -9.28 20.29 8.12
CA ALA A 167 -8.82 21.31 7.18
C ALA A 167 -7.29 21.43 7.08
N GLU A 168 -6.59 21.40 8.20
CA GLU A 168 -5.12 21.46 8.25
C GLU A 168 -4.49 20.24 7.58
N THR A 169 -4.97 19.03 7.92
CA THR A 169 -4.51 17.77 7.32
C THR A 169 -4.76 17.74 5.82
N LEU A 170 -5.95 18.13 5.38
CA LEU A 170 -6.33 18.15 3.96
C LEU A 170 -5.53 19.16 3.16
N THR A 171 -5.33 20.35 3.70
CA THR A 171 -4.53 21.42 3.07
C THR A 171 -3.10 20.95 2.85
N LEU A 172 -2.48 20.36 3.88
CA LEU A 172 -1.11 19.88 3.77
C LEU A 172 -1.02 18.66 2.84
N LEU A 173 -1.96 17.71 2.94
CA LEU A 173 -1.98 16.52 2.07
C LEU A 173 -2.08 16.88 0.59
N ALA A 174 -2.80 17.97 0.26
CA ALA A 174 -2.94 18.47 -1.11
C ALA A 174 -1.72 19.26 -1.60
N SER A 175 -0.86 19.71 -0.71
CA SER A 175 0.29 20.55 -1.04
C SER A 175 1.51 19.71 -1.53
N GLU A 176 2.46 20.41 -2.15
CA GLU A 176 3.79 19.86 -2.48
C GLU A 176 4.67 19.69 -1.23
N ASP A 177 4.33 20.34 -0.13
CA ASP A 177 5.05 20.26 1.14
C ASP A 177 4.71 18.99 1.94
N ALA A 178 3.72 18.21 1.48
CA ALA A 178 3.34 16.95 2.10
C ALA A 178 4.52 15.97 2.09
N LEU A 179 5.05 15.65 3.26
CA LEU A 179 6.16 14.72 3.39
C LEU A 179 5.70 13.28 3.09
N PRO A 180 6.51 12.50 2.37
CA PRO A 180 6.27 11.07 2.19
C PRO A 180 6.44 10.32 3.52
N TYR A 181 5.86 9.11 3.60
CA TYR A 181 5.97 8.25 4.77
C TYR A 181 7.42 8.05 5.19
N THR A 182 7.69 8.41 6.43
CA THR A 182 8.98 8.19 7.09
C THR A 182 8.78 7.84 8.55
N VAL A 183 9.72 7.07 9.11
CA VAL A 183 9.84 6.83 10.54
C VAL A 183 11.22 7.26 11.02
N ARG A 184 11.27 7.99 12.10
CA ARG A 184 12.49 8.60 12.66
C ARG A 184 12.51 8.51 14.18
N LEU A 185 13.59 8.98 14.76
CA LEU A 185 13.78 8.98 16.23
C LEU A 185 12.57 9.60 16.94
N GLU A 186 12.13 8.94 18.00
CA GLU A 186 10.97 9.27 18.85
C GLU A 186 9.59 8.91 18.25
N ASP A 187 9.52 8.46 16.99
CA ASP A 187 8.26 7.93 16.46
C ASP A 187 7.91 6.62 17.16
N GLU A 188 6.60 6.41 17.35
CA GLU A 188 6.08 5.18 17.95
C GLU A 188 4.87 4.66 17.17
N GLY A 189 4.67 3.35 17.22
CA GLY A 189 3.52 2.71 16.58
C GLY A 189 3.76 1.24 16.25
N GLU A 190 2.71 0.63 15.72
CA GLU A 190 2.76 -0.76 15.29
C GLU A 190 3.64 -0.93 14.03
N ASP A 191 3.69 0.08 13.17
CA ASP A 191 4.61 0.14 12.03
C ASP A 191 6.08 0.14 12.48
N VAL A 192 6.42 0.87 13.56
CA VAL A 192 7.76 0.84 14.17
C VAL A 192 8.11 -0.56 14.67
N ARG A 193 7.17 -1.21 15.37
CA ARG A 193 7.36 -2.58 15.90
C ARG A 193 7.71 -3.58 14.79
N LYS A 194 7.10 -3.43 13.63
CA LYS A 194 7.33 -4.31 12.48
C LYS A 194 8.69 -4.07 11.84
N ILE A 195 9.08 -2.79 11.69
CA ILE A 195 10.43 -2.43 11.27
C ILE A 195 11.45 -3.10 12.20
N GLN A 196 11.23 -3.01 13.51
CA GLN A 196 12.10 -3.64 14.53
C GLN A 196 12.13 -5.16 14.37
N ASN A 197 11.00 -5.82 14.21
CA ASN A 197 10.94 -7.26 13.98
C ASN A 197 11.73 -7.66 12.74
N ARG A 198 11.55 -6.94 11.63
CA ARG A 198 12.28 -7.24 10.39
C ARG A 198 13.79 -7.00 10.53
N LEU A 199 14.20 -5.93 11.21
CA LEU A 199 15.61 -5.69 11.53
C LEU A 199 16.21 -6.79 12.43
N LYS A 200 15.42 -7.36 13.36
CA LYS A 200 15.82 -8.52 14.17
C LYS A 200 16.00 -9.77 13.33
N GLU A 201 15.07 -10.09 12.44
CA GLU A 201 15.17 -11.22 11.51
C GLU A 201 16.45 -11.15 10.67
N LEU A 202 16.83 -9.94 10.24
CA LEU A 202 18.05 -9.71 9.48
C LEU A 202 19.30 -9.54 10.35
N GLY A 203 19.20 -9.61 11.68
CA GLY A 203 20.30 -9.56 12.61
C GLY A 203 20.85 -8.16 12.92
N TYR A 204 20.15 -7.09 12.54
CA TYR A 204 20.57 -5.69 12.82
C TYR A 204 20.13 -5.19 14.19
N LEU A 205 19.08 -5.74 14.76
CA LEU A 205 18.54 -5.35 16.06
C LEU A 205 18.51 -6.56 17.01
N SER A 206 19.10 -6.42 18.17
CA SER A 206 19.09 -7.48 19.23
C SER A 206 18.07 -7.18 20.33
N GLY A 207 17.66 -5.92 20.49
CA GLY A 207 16.69 -5.47 21.48
C GLY A 207 15.26 -5.97 21.27
N SER A 208 14.33 -5.56 22.12
CA SER A 208 12.91 -5.84 21.96
C SER A 208 12.32 -5.05 20.79
N ALA A 209 11.30 -5.58 20.15
CA ALA A 209 10.45 -4.83 19.24
C ALA A 209 9.31 -4.19 20.05
N ASP A 210 9.62 -3.07 20.69
CA ASP A 210 8.72 -2.37 21.61
C ASP A 210 7.75 -1.38 20.89
N GLY A 211 8.02 -1.10 19.63
CA GLY A 211 7.25 -0.15 18.84
C GLY A 211 7.69 1.29 19.04
N ILE A 212 8.84 1.54 19.65
CA ILE A 212 9.44 2.86 19.85
C ILE A 212 10.70 2.98 18.98
N TYR A 213 10.75 3.95 18.08
CA TYR A 213 11.94 4.21 17.26
C TYR A 213 13.00 4.93 18.11
N GLY A 214 13.59 4.18 19.04
CA GLY A 214 14.65 4.68 19.89
C GLY A 214 16.03 4.66 19.22
N ALA A 215 17.05 5.12 19.96
CA ALA A 215 18.43 5.19 19.47
C ALA A 215 18.98 3.84 18.97
N GLU A 216 18.57 2.71 19.56
CA GLU A 216 18.98 1.37 19.11
C GLU A 216 18.35 1.01 17.77
N THR A 217 17.06 1.30 17.58
CA THR A 217 16.36 1.12 16.29
C THR A 217 17.01 1.98 15.21
N GLN A 218 17.29 3.24 15.51
CA GLN A 218 17.98 4.14 14.58
C GLN A 218 19.36 3.61 14.16
N LYS A 219 20.17 3.14 15.12
CA LYS A 219 21.48 2.51 14.83
C LYS A 219 21.34 1.27 13.95
N ALA A 220 20.31 0.45 14.22
CA ALA A 220 20.03 -0.74 13.40
C ALA A 220 19.67 -0.36 11.97
N VAL A 221 18.84 0.69 11.77
CA VAL A 221 18.50 1.22 10.45
C VAL A 221 19.72 1.78 9.75
N VAL A 222 20.55 2.59 10.41
CA VAL A 222 21.83 3.09 9.86
C VAL A 222 22.73 1.93 9.41
N SER A 223 22.81 0.88 10.21
CA SER A 223 23.64 -0.29 9.88
C SER A 223 23.06 -1.04 8.68
N PHE A 224 21.74 -1.21 8.62
CA PHE A 224 21.05 -1.78 7.47
C PHE A 224 21.28 -0.96 6.21
N GLN A 225 21.08 0.35 6.28
CA GLN A 225 21.28 1.26 5.15
C GLN A 225 22.71 1.18 4.60
N LYS A 226 23.72 1.21 5.48
CA LYS A 226 25.15 1.06 5.08
C LYS A 226 25.42 -0.25 4.39
N GLN A 227 24.96 -1.37 4.96
CA GLN A 227 25.19 -2.71 4.41
C GLN A 227 24.54 -2.88 3.05
N ASN A 228 23.44 -2.18 2.82
CA ASN A 228 22.62 -2.30 1.61
C ASN A 228 22.84 -1.15 0.61
N GLY A 229 23.86 -0.29 0.80
CA GLY A 229 24.23 0.75 -0.15
C GLY A 229 23.26 1.93 -0.22
N LEU A 230 22.46 2.14 0.83
CA LEU A 230 21.57 3.29 0.96
C LEU A 230 22.29 4.47 1.69
N THR A 231 21.71 5.66 1.59
CA THR A 231 22.10 6.79 2.44
C THR A 231 21.82 6.40 3.90
N ALA A 232 22.88 6.42 4.73
CA ALA A 232 22.82 5.96 6.11
C ALA A 232 22.46 7.10 7.06
N ASP A 233 21.27 7.65 6.93
CA ASP A 233 20.75 8.78 7.70
C ASP A 233 19.97 8.36 8.96
N GLY A 234 19.64 7.08 9.06
CA GLY A 234 18.85 6.55 10.18
C GLY A 234 17.38 6.94 10.11
N ILE A 235 16.91 7.41 8.96
CA ILE A 235 15.50 7.67 8.68
C ILE A 235 14.95 6.49 7.89
N PHE A 236 13.88 5.90 8.37
CA PHE A 236 13.21 4.83 7.66
C PHE A 236 12.21 5.40 6.65
N GLY A 237 12.71 5.76 5.47
CA GLY A 237 11.90 6.23 4.35
C GLY A 237 11.61 5.14 3.33
N GLN A 238 10.96 5.53 2.23
CA GLN A 238 10.46 4.61 1.19
C GLN A 238 11.55 3.68 0.63
N ASN A 239 12.73 4.20 0.28
CA ASN A 239 13.83 3.38 -0.26
C ASN A 239 14.31 2.33 0.77
N THR A 240 14.36 2.70 2.05
CA THR A 240 14.73 1.80 3.13
C THR A 240 13.66 0.73 3.34
N GLN A 241 12.39 1.12 3.28
CA GLN A 241 11.24 0.22 3.38
C GLN A 241 11.24 -0.80 2.25
N GLU A 242 11.34 -0.35 1.02
CA GLU A 242 11.36 -1.23 -0.16
C GLU A 242 12.46 -2.27 -0.06
N LEU A 243 13.66 -1.84 0.32
CA LEU A 243 14.79 -2.75 0.41
C LEU A 243 14.70 -3.67 1.63
N LEU A 244 14.25 -3.18 2.80
CA LEU A 244 14.09 -3.99 4.01
C LEU A 244 13.13 -5.16 3.81
N TYR A 245 12.05 -4.94 3.04
CA TYR A 245 11.04 -5.95 2.72
C TYR A 245 11.23 -6.60 1.34
N SER A 246 12.46 -6.52 0.80
CA SER A 246 12.88 -7.16 -0.45
C SER A 246 13.67 -8.46 -0.18
N PRO A 247 13.64 -9.44 -1.10
CA PRO A 247 14.54 -10.59 -1.05
C PRO A 247 16.02 -10.24 -1.15
N SER A 248 16.35 -9.08 -1.71
CA SER A 248 17.72 -8.58 -1.85
C SER A 248 18.26 -7.91 -0.58
N ALA A 249 17.44 -7.77 0.47
CA ALA A 249 17.89 -7.25 1.75
C ALA A 249 19.03 -8.10 2.33
N GLN A 250 20.21 -7.53 2.45
CA GLN A 250 21.34 -8.22 3.03
C GLN A 250 21.19 -8.27 4.56
N ALA A 251 21.49 -9.44 5.14
CA ALA A 251 21.56 -9.60 6.59
C ALA A 251 22.77 -8.86 7.19
N ALA A 252 22.72 -8.61 8.48
CA ALA A 252 23.86 -8.03 9.20
C ALA A 252 25.09 -8.93 9.03
N PRO A 253 26.30 -8.35 8.86
CA PRO A 253 27.52 -9.12 8.84
C PRO A 253 27.66 -9.93 10.15
N ALA A 254 28.01 -11.21 10.04
CA ALA A 254 28.23 -12.02 11.22
C ALA A 254 29.26 -11.35 12.14
N SER A 255 28.84 -10.99 13.35
CA SER A 255 29.77 -10.47 14.35
C SER A 255 30.81 -11.54 14.62
N LYS A 256 32.08 -11.28 14.36
CA LYS A 256 33.19 -12.12 14.82
C LYS A 256 33.19 -12.05 16.33
N SER A 257 32.42 -12.90 16.98
CA SER A 257 32.58 -13.14 18.40
C SER A 257 33.94 -13.81 18.59
N SER A 258 34.85 -13.10 19.24
CA SER A 258 36.07 -13.67 19.76
C SER A 258 35.69 -14.68 20.89
N SER A 259 35.45 -15.92 20.51
CA SER A 259 35.38 -17.00 21.45
C SER A 259 36.80 -17.56 21.65
N GLY A 260 37.36 -17.22 22.79
CA GLY A 260 38.52 -17.92 23.33
C GLY A 260 38.23 -19.40 23.44
N SER A 261 39.19 -20.15 22.98
CA SER A 261 39.31 -21.60 23.02
C SER A 261 39.07 -22.21 24.41
N SER A 262 38.28 -23.29 24.44
CA SER A 262 38.48 -24.37 25.40
C SER A 262 38.16 -25.67 24.69
N GLU A 263 39.22 -26.37 24.32
CA GLU A 263 39.18 -27.78 23.94
C GLU A 263 38.72 -28.63 25.13
N LYS A 264 37.83 -29.57 24.89
CA LYS A 264 37.86 -30.87 25.60
C LYS A 264 37.19 -31.96 24.77
N LYS A 265 38.03 -32.77 24.23
CA LYS A 265 38.17 -34.18 23.93
C LYS A 265 37.00 -35.12 24.20
N GLU A 266 36.67 -35.85 23.14
CA GLU A 266 36.32 -37.25 22.95
C GLU A 266 35.58 -38.06 24.05
N SER A 267 34.50 -38.72 23.63
CA SER A 267 34.62 -40.19 23.49
C SER A 267 33.40 -40.79 22.74
N SER A 268 33.75 -41.75 21.94
CA SER A 268 33.02 -42.63 21.04
C SER A 268 32.04 -43.59 21.71
N ALA A 269 30.96 -43.98 20.98
CA ALA A 269 30.69 -45.36 20.54
C ALA A 269 29.25 -45.46 20.02
N SER A 270 29.08 -45.75 18.75
CA SER A 270 28.70 -47.02 18.10
C SER A 270 27.33 -47.64 18.49
N SER A 271 26.41 -47.66 17.53
CA SER A 271 25.81 -48.81 16.83
C SER A 271 24.50 -48.37 16.22
N GLY A 272 24.23 -48.32 14.99
CA GLY A 272 23.99 -49.40 14.05
C GLY A 272 22.53 -49.83 14.05
N SER A 273 21.68 -49.27 13.12
CA SER A 273 20.72 -50.12 12.42
C SER A 273 20.17 -49.39 11.19
N SER A 274 20.47 -50.00 10.07
CA SER A 274 19.91 -49.72 8.75
C SER A 274 18.40 -49.94 8.74
N LYS A 275 17.65 -49.02 8.14
CA LYS A 275 16.42 -49.38 7.46
C LYS A 275 16.21 -48.47 6.26
N GLU A 276 16.01 -49.12 5.22
CA GLU A 276 15.77 -48.81 3.85
C GLU A 276 15.07 -47.50 3.53
N GLN A 277 15.67 -46.88 2.57
CA GLN A 277 15.23 -45.74 1.78
C GLN A 277 14.13 -46.22 0.83
N GLU A 278 12.90 -45.98 1.16
CA GLU A 278 11.85 -45.90 0.16
C GLU A 278 11.79 -44.49 -0.39
N THR A 279 12.28 -44.32 -1.57
CA THR A 279 12.04 -43.17 -2.44
C THR A 279 10.56 -43.18 -2.83
N SER A 280 9.74 -42.50 -2.09
CA SER A 280 8.44 -42.08 -2.58
C SER A 280 8.55 -40.63 -3.03
N SER A 281 8.52 -40.42 -4.32
CA SER A 281 8.12 -39.17 -4.95
C SER A 281 6.69 -38.84 -4.52
N ALA A 282 6.57 -38.33 -3.30
CA ALA A 282 5.30 -37.81 -2.78
C ALA A 282 5.11 -36.39 -3.31
N SER A 283 4.18 -36.31 -4.23
CA SER A 283 3.56 -35.16 -4.82
C SER A 283 3.43 -33.94 -3.89
N SER A 284 3.87 -32.80 -4.38
CA SER A 284 3.65 -31.43 -3.87
C SER A 284 2.16 -31.08 -3.64
N SER A 285 1.22 -31.94 -3.99
CA SER A 285 -0.24 -31.68 -3.86
C SER A 285 -0.75 -31.64 -2.43
N GLY A 286 -0.09 -32.30 -1.47
CA GLY A 286 -0.47 -32.28 -0.06
C GLY A 286 -0.23 -30.91 0.58
N ASP A 287 0.89 -30.31 0.30
CA ASP A 287 1.34 -29.04 0.88
C ASP A 287 0.49 -27.87 0.37
N VAL A 288 0.16 -27.84 -0.92
CA VAL A 288 -0.73 -26.85 -1.52
C VAL A 288 -2.13 -26.90 -0.94
N SER A 289 -2.69 -28.10 -0.77
CA SER A 289 -4.03 -28.26 -0.19
C SER A 289 -4.08 -27.81 1.26
N GLN A 290 -3.03 -28.07 2.02
CA GLN A 290 -2.89 -27.60 3.39
C GLN A 290 -2.76 -26.07 3.43
N MET A 291 -1.95 -25.49 2.55
CA MET A 291 -1.79 -24.04 2.40
C MET A 291 -3.11 -23.35 2.12
N ILE A 292 -3.88 -23.85 1.15
CA ILE A 292 -5.19 -23.27 0.79
C ILE A 292 -6.18 -23.39 1.94
N ARG A 293 -6.23 -24.54 2.62
CA ARG A 293 -7.08 -24.71 3.80
C ARG A 293 -6.73 -23.70 4.87
N PHE A 294 -5.43 -23.57 5.20
CA PHE A 294 -4.95 -22.66 6.19
C PHE A 294 -5.21 -21.19 5.82
N ALA A 295 -5.05 -20.84 4.54
CA ALA A 295 -5.42 -19.52 4.04
C ALA A 295 -6.92 -19.23 4.26
N LYS A 296 -7.80 -20.20 3.98
CA LYS A 296 -9.25 -20.05 4.18
C LYS A 296 -9.65 -19.93 5.66
N GLU A 297 -8.89 -20.48 6.58
CA GLU A 297 -9.12 -20.32 8.03
C GLU A 297 -8.91 -18.86 8.50
N GLN A 298 -8.24 -18.04 7.68
CA GLN A 298 -8.03 -16.63 7.97
C GLN A 298 -9.16 -15.72 7.45
N LEU A 299 -10.15 -16.25 6.75
CA LEU A 299 -11.27 -15.45 6.20
C LEU A 299 -11.96 -14.60 7.27
N GLY A 300 -12.29 -13.37 6.89
CA GLY A 300 -12.96 -12.40 7.75
C GLY A 300 -12.07 -11.69 8.76
N LYS A 301 -10.80 -12.10 8.94
CA LYS A 301 -9.86 -11.37 9.78
C LYS A 301 -9.57 -9.99 9.20
N LYS A 302 -9.44 -9.00 10.06
CA LYS A 302 -9.33 -7.60 9.67
C LYS A 302 -8.11 -7.34 8.79
N TYR A 303 -8.28 -6.50 7.79
CA TYR A 303 -7.15 -5.84 7.16
C TYR A 303 -6.62 -4.75 8.08
N VAL A 304 -5.35 -4.75 8.33
CA VAL A 304 -4.64 -3.65 9.00
C VAL A 304 -3.30 -3.50 8.31
N TRP A 305 -3.02 -2.31 7.82
CA TRP A 305 -1.79 -2.01 7.10
C TRP A 305 -0.56 -2.44 7.89
N SER A 306 0.39 -3.05 7.19
CA SER A 306 1.64 -3.52 7.78
C SER A 306 1.49 -4.62 8.85
N THR A 307 0.38 -5.39 8.95
CA THR A 307 0.23 -6.54 9.88
C THR A 307 0.42 -7.88 9.17
N GLU A 308 0.95 -8.87 9.92
CA GLU A 308 1.32 -10.19 9.40
C GLU A 308 0.68 -11.35 10.15
N GLY A 309 -0.43 -11.07 10.86
CA GLY A 309 -1.18 -12.07 11.61
C GLY A 309 -0.75 -12.21 13.09
N PRO A 310 -1.40 -13.11 13.84
CA PRO A 310 -2.53 -13.96 13.44
C PRO A 310 -3.89 -13.25 13.46
N ASN A 311 -4.02 -12.05 14.03
CA ASN A 311 -5.30 -11.38 14.30
C ASN A 311 -5.75 -10.45 13.17
N SER A 312 -4.79 -9.89 12.42
CA SER A 312 -5.01 -8.96 11.31
C SER A 312 -3.89 -9.09 10.29
N PHE A 313 -4.14 -8.68 9.06
CA PHE A 313 -3.19 -8.82 7.94
C PHE A 313 -3.22 -7.61 7.02
N ASP A 314 -2.05 -7.22 6.49
CA ASP A 314 -1.98 -6.59 5.17
C ASP A 314 -1.88 -7.67 4.08
N CYS A 315 -1.88 -7.29 2.80
CA CYS A 315 -1.87 -8.24 1.69
C CYS A 315 -0.63 -9.15 1.70
N SER A 316 0.53 -8.59 1.87
CA SER A 316 1.81 -9.31 1.91
C SER A 316 2.03 -10.04 3.23
N GLY A 317 1.53 -9.50 4.33
CA GLY A 317 1.53 -10.16 5.63
C GLY A 317 0.66 -11.39 5.67
N PHE A 318 -0.49 -11.35 5.01
CA PHE A 318 -1.34 -12.53 4.81
C PHE A 318 -0.60 -13.61 4.01
N ALA A 319 0.00 -13.24 2.87
CA ALA A 319 0.80 -14.17 2.07
C ALA A 319 1.95 -14.77 2.90
N TYR A 320 2.72 -13.93 3.60
CA TYR A 320 3.80 -14.38 4.49
C TYR A 320 3.33 -15.36 5.55
N TYR A 321 2.26 -15.02 6.27
CA TYR A 321 1.71 -15.84 7.34
C TYR A 321 1.27 -17.22 6.83
N VAL A 322 0.59 -17.24 5.70
CA VAL A 322 0.13 -18.49 5.09
C VAL A 322 1.33 -19.34 4.63
N LEU A 323 2.27 -18.76 3.91
CA LEU A 323 3.49 -19.45 3.43
C LEU A 323 4.28 -20.07 4.59
N LYS A 324 4.58 -19.25 5.60
CA LYS A 324 5.35 -19.69 6.78
C LYS A 324 4.69 -20.85 7.52
N ASN A 325 3.38 -20.78 7.72
CA ASN A 325 2.63 -21.83 8.44
C ASN A 325 2.32 -23.06 7.55
N SER A 326 2.62 -22.97 6.25
CA SER A 326 2.51 -24.07 5.30
C SER A 326 3.88 -24.71 4.97
N GLY A 327 4.92 -24.38 5.74
CA GLY A 327 6.25 -24.98 5.60
C GLY A 327 7.14 -24.33 4.53
N VAL A 328 6.69 -23.24 3.90
CA VAL A 328 7.52 -22.50 2.95
C VAL A 328 8.49 -21.59 3.71
N SER A 329 9.78 -21.85 3.56
CA SER A 329 10.82 -20.98 4.13
C SER A 329 10.94 -19.69 3.31
N THR A 330 10.53 -18.58 3.87
CA THR A 330 10.58 -17.27 3.23
C THR A 330 10.76 -16.16 4.25
N GLY A 331 11.33 -15.03 3.83
CA GLY A 331 11.38 -13.80 4.63
C GLY A 331 10.05 -13.05 4.59
N ARG A 332 9.89 -12.08 5.50
CA ARG A 332 8.79 -11.13 5.47
C ARG A 332 9.05 -10.08 4.39
N TYR A 333 8.44 -10.26 3.25
CA TYR A 333 8.58 -9.35 2.11
C TYR A 333 7.31 -8.53 1.90
N SER A 334 7.43 -7.38 1.21
CA SER A 334 6.30 -6.69 0.62
C SER A 334 5.74 -7.46 -0.58
N ALA A 335 4.59 -7.07 -1.12
CA ALA A 335 4.07 -7.66 -2.35
C ALA A 335 5.09 -7.58 -3.50
N ALA A 336 5.73 -6.40 -3.68
CA ALA A 336 6.82 -6.23 -4.63
C ALA A 336 8.02 -7.13 -4.31
N GLY A 337 8.36 -7.30 -3.03
CA GLY A 337 9.43 -8.19 -2.61
C GLY A 337 9.13 -9.66 -2.95
N PHE A 338 7.95 -10.18 -2.64
CA PHE A 338 7.55 -11.54 -3.01
C PHE A 338 7.60 -11.77 -4.52
N SER A 339 7.23 -10.79 -5.32
CA SER A 339 7.27 -10.87 -6.77
C SER A 339 8.69 -11.05 -7.33
N GLN A 340 9.72 -10.65 -6.57
CA GLN A 340 11.14 -10.73 -6.95
C GLN A 340 11.84 -12.02 -6.51
N VAL A 341 11.18 -12.93 -5.80
CA VAL A 341 11.78 -14.20 -5.36
C VAL A 341 12.09 -15.05 -6.59
N SER A 342 13.34 -15.04 -7.03
CA SER A 342 13.78 -15.69 -8.27
C SER A 342 13.83 -17.21 -8.21
N SER A 343 13.88 -17.79 -7.01
CA SER A 343 13.82 -19.24 -6.81
C SER A 343 12.42 -19.84 -7.07
N TRP A 344 11.39 -19.02 -7.13
CA TRP A 344 10.04 -19.42 -7.45
C TRP A 344 9.75 -19.27 -8.95
N GLU A 345 9.10 -20.26 -9.55
CA GLU A 345 8.73 -20.21 -10.97
C GLU A 345 7.82 -19.02 -11.26
N LYS A 346 8.13 -18.26 -12.31
CA LYS A 346 7.29 -17.14 -12.77
C LYS A 346 6.20 -17.65 -13.71
N ILE A 347 4.96 -17.32 -13.42
CA ILE A 347 3.78 -17.70 -14.21
C ILE A 347 3.25 -16.46 -14.94
N GLU A 348 3.55 -16.36 -16.22
CA GLU A 348 3.25 -15.15 -17.00
C GLU A 348 1.75 -15.01 -17.34
N SER A 349 1.04 -16.12 -17.48
CA SER A 349 -0.34 -16.13 -17.95
C SER A 349 -1.29 -16.59 -16.84
N LYS A 350 -2.45 -15.94 -16.75
CA LYS A 350 -3.56 -16.36 -15.88
C LYS A 350 -3.99 -17.82 -16.15
N GLY A 351 -3.91 -18.27 -17.41
CA GLY A 351 -4.30 -19.61 -17.80
C GLY A 351 -3.41 -20.72 -17.21
N ASP A 352 -2.18 -20.36 -16.85
CA ASP A 352 -1.18 -21.30 -16.32
C ASP A 352 -1.14 -21.32 -14.78
N LEU A 353 -1.95 -20.46 -14.12
CA LEU A 353 -2.06 -20.40 -12.67
C LEU A 353 -2.63 -21.69 -12.10
N GLN A 354 -1.99 -22.20 -11.07
CA GLN A 354 -2.42 -23.37 -10.31
C GLN A 354 -2.79 -22.97 -8.87
N PRO A 355 -3.71 -23.69 -8.21
CA PRO A 355 -4.01 -23.44 -6.81
C PRO A 355 -2.73 -23.42 -5.97
N GLY A 356 -2.58 -22.39 -5.11
CA GLY A 356 -1.39 -22.16 -4.30
C GLY A 356 -0.41 -21.15 -4.89
N ASP A 357 -0.51 -20.80 -6.18
CA ASP A 357 0.34 -19.76 -6.76
C ASP A 357 0.05 -18.39 -6.10
N LEU A 358 1.11 -17.64 -5.80
CA LEU A 358 0.96 -16.23 -5.48
C LEU A 358 0.61 -15.46 -6.76
N VAL A 359 -0.31 -14.52 -6.66
CA VAL A 359 -0.70 -13.62 -7.75
C VAL A 359 -0.35 -12.18 -7.39
N PHE A 360 0.16 -11.42 -8.34
CA PHE A 360 0.64 -10.06 -8.12
C PHE A 360 -0.07 -9.08 -9.01
N PHE A 361 -0.38 -7.91 -8.42
CA PHE A 361 -1.14 -6.86 -9.07
C PHE A 361 -0.39 -5.54 -9.00
N THR A 362 -0.50 -4.74 -10.06
CA THR A 362 -0.08 -3.34 -10.00
C THR A 362 -1.07 -2.53 -9.17
N ALA A 363 -0.57 -1.49 -8.51
CA ALA A 363 -1.43 -0.45 -8.00
C ALA A 363 -1.99 0.36 -9.19
N PRO A 364 -3.27 0.76 -9.18
CA PRO A 364 -3.85 1.58 -10.24
C PRO A 364 -3.06 2.87 -10.48
N GLY A 365 -2.83 3.17 -11.74
CA GLY A 365 -2.01 4.32 -12.13
C GLY A 365 -0.50 4.15 -11.91
N SER A 366 -0.04 2.94 -11.52
CA SER A 366 1.36 2.64 -11.27
C SER A 366 1.79 1.38 -12.01
N SER A 367 3.05 1.32 -12.41
CA SER A 367 3.66 0.06 -12.92
C SER A 367 4.24 -0.82 -11.80
N ARG A 368 4.16 -0.37 -10.55
CA ARG A 368 4.75 -1.08 -9.38
C ARG A 368 3.77 -2.12 -8.84
N ILE A 369 4.32 -3.27 -8.42
CA ILE A 369 3.54 -4.27 -7.70
C ILE A 369 3.17 -3.69 -6.33
N GLY A 370 1.86 -3.54 -6.10
CA GLY A 370 1.30 -3.00 -4.85
C GLY A 370 0.47 -4.01 -4.06
N HIS A 371 0.08 -5.12 -4.68
CA HIS A 371 -0.81 -6.10 -4.05
C HIS A 371 -0.47 -7.54 -4.39
N THR A 372 -0.85 -8.47 -3.50
CA THR A 372 -0.69 -9.92 -3.69
C THR A 372 -1.83 -10.71 -3.06
N GLY A 373 -2.08 -11.88 -3.61
CA GLY A 373 -3.02 -12.87 -3.10
C GLY A 373 -2.56 -14.28 -3.43
N ILE A 374 -3.37 -15.28 -3.06
CA ILE A 374 -3.11 -16.69 -3.30
C ILE A 374 -4.21 -17.22 -4.23
N TRP A 375 -3.82 -17.76 -5.36
CA TRP A 375 -4.74 -18.35 -6.33
C TRP A 375 -5.37 -19.62 -5.77
N LEU A 376 -6.69 -19.73 -5.88
CA LEU A 376 -7.46 -20.88 -5.38
C LEU A 376 -7.89 -21.85 -6.49
N GLY A 377 -7.67 -21.48 -7.75
CA GLY A 377 -8.32 -22.12 -8.89
C GLY A 377 -9.75 -21.63 -9.08
N ASN A 378 -10.47 -22.18 -10.06
CA ASN A 378 -11.86 -21.84 -10.35
C ASN A 378 -12.12 -20.33 -10.48
N ASN A 379 -11.18 -19.61 -11.07
CA ASN A 379 -11.25 -18.17 -11.26
C ASN A 379 -11.39 -17.37 -9.95
N GLN A 380 -10.76 -17.84 -8.86
CA GLN A 380 -10.82 -17.23 -7.54
C GLN A 380 -9.41 -17.10 -6.92
N TYR A 381 -9.23 -16.08 -6.10
CA TYR A 381 -8.05 -15.89 -5.26
C TYR A 381 -8.46 -15.38 -3.87
N ILE A 382 -7.64 -15.69 -2.86
CA ILE A 382 -7.83 -15.23 -1.48
C ILE A 382 -6.74 -14.20 -1.15
N HIS A 383 -7.13 -13.10 -0.52
CA HIS A 383 -6.24 -12.02 -0.16
C HIS A 383 -6.76 -11.23 1.04
N ALA A 384 -5.87 -10.52 1.71
CA ALA A 384 -6.28 -9.46 2.63
C ALA A 384 -6.57 -8.21 1.80
N SER A 385 -7.85 -7.86 1.71
CA SER A 385 -8.36 -6.78 0.87
C SER A 385 -8.49 -5.49 1.65
N THR A 386 -7.87 -4.42 1.15
CA THR A 386 -8.01 -3.07 1.69
C THR A 386 -9.45 -2.58 1.52
N SER A 387 -10.03 -2.83 0.34
CA SER A 387 -11.39 -2.41 0.00
C SER A 387 -12.47 -3.11 0.83
N ALA A 388 -12.29 -4.41 1.11
CA ALA A 388 -13.19 -5.15 1.98
C ALA A 388 -12.87 -4.98 3.48
N GLY A 389 -11.72 -4.39 3.83
CA GLY A 389 -11.24 -4.24 5.21
C GLY A 389 -10.93 -5.57 5.92
N LYS A 390 -10.78 -6.66 5.17
CA LYS A 390 -10.61 -8.02 5.74
C LYS A 390 -10.07 -9.01 4.70
N VAL A 391 -9.71 -10.20 5.18
CA VAL A 391 -9.40 -11.34 4.30
C VAL A 391 -10.66 -11.84 3.63
N VAL A 392 -10.63 -11.91 2.29
CA VAL A 392 -11.76 -12.32 1.44
C VAL A 392 -11.32 -13.24 0.31
N ILE A 393 -12.26 -13.95 -0.27
CA ILE A 393 -12.12 -14.61 -1.58
C ILE A 393 -12.76 -13.70 -2.61
N SER A 394 -11.99 -13.35 -3.63
CA SER A 394 -12.45 -12.56 -4.77
C SER A 394 -12.43 -13.37 -6.05
N SER A 395 -13.38 -13.07 -6.96
CA SER A 395 -13.37 -13.62 -8.30
C SER A 395 -12.32 -12.90 -9.15
N ALA A 396 -11.67 -13.63 -10.05
CA ALA A 396 -10.75 -13.03 -11.03
C ALA A 396 -11.55 -12.40 -12.18
N GLY A 397 -12.29 -11.35 -11.83
CA GLY A 397 -13.08 -10.49 -12.72
C GLY A 397 -12.26 -9.34 -13.31
N SER A 398 -12.92 -8.19 -13.52
CA SER A 398 -12.32 -7.01 -14.16
C SER A 398 -11.03 -6.57 -13.47
N TYR A 399 -11.07 -6.34 -12.16
CA TYR A 399 -9.88 -5.94 -11.40
C TYR A 399 -8.69 -6.89 -11.60
N PHE A 400 -8.93 -8.21 -11.52
CA PHE A 400 -7.88 -9.19 -11.74
C PHE A 400 -7.31 -9.09 -13.16
N ASN A 401 -8.18 -9.09 -14.17
CA ASN A 401 -7.76 -9.09 -15.57
C ASN A 401 -6.97 -7.83 -15.94
N GLU A 402 -7.26 -6.73 -15.29
CA GLU A 402 -6.70 -5.40 -15.57
C GLU A 402 -5.39 -5.13 -14.83
N ASN A 403 -5.23 -5.70 -13.64
CA ASN A 403 -4.10 -5.38 -12.77
C ASN A 403 -3.16 -6.56 -12.54
N PHE A 404 -3.55 -7.77 -12.92
CA PHE A 404 -2.69 -8.95 -12.82
C PHE A 404 -1.46 -8.80 -13.71
N VAL A 405 -0.29 -9.01 -13.12
CA VAL A 405 0.98 -8.89 -13.82
C VAL A 405 1.57 -10.28 -14.12
N PHE A 406 1.71 -11.10 -13.10
CA PHE A 406 2.17 -12.50 -13.19
C PHE A 406 1.93 -13.21 -11.85
N GLY A 407 2.16 -14.52 -11.82
CA GLY A 407 2.17 -15.31 -10.60
C GLY A 407 3.55 -15.84 -10.23
N ARG A 408 3.68 -16.38 -9.01
CA ARG A 408 4.84 -17.17 -8.56
C ARG A 408 4.37 -18.49 -7.99
N ARG A 409 4.92 -19.59 -8.48
CA ARG A 409 4.69 -20.93 -7.95
C ARG A 409 5.69 -21.21 -6.84
N VAL A 410 5.17 -21.47 -5.64
CA VAL A 410 5.98 -21.57 -4.43
C VAL A 410 6.27 -23.02 -4.01
N PHE A 411 5.61 -24.02 -4.64
CA PHE A 411 5.78 -25.47 -4.43
C PHE A 411 6.20 -26.19 -5.70
#